data_6c7db5821b4c043651cda5cc87493c52
#
_entry.id   6c7db5821b4c043651cda5cc87493c52
#
_cell.length_a   1.000
_cell.length_b   1.000
_cell.length_c   1.000
_cell.angle_alpha   90.00
_cell.angle_beta   90.00
_cell.angle_gamma   90.00
#
_symmetry.space_group_name_H-M   'P 1'
#
loop_
_entity.id
_entity.type
_entity.pdbx_description
1 polymer ?
#
loop_
_entity_poly.entity_id
_entity_poly.type
_entity_poly.pdbx_seq_one_letter_code
_entity_poly.pdbx_strand_id
1 'polypeptide(L)'
;MMKFNQPYYILNISPWPILMAFNSFNFMISNIMIMNFKFNMISMMNLMLMIIISILWWRDIIRESTFQGNHNFYIMNLIKLSMILFIISELFLFISFFWNFLHNSLAPSIDIGLNWPPKNINFFNPLMIPLLNTIILLTSSFTITLSHFYTLNNLKKKSSMFLNMTIILSIYFLYLQTLEYKQANFTFSDSIFGSSFYMATGFHGMHVIIGTIFLIINMMRMINMHFSFMHHISFELSIWYWHFIDIIWLFLYMTFYWWNN
;
A
#
# COMPACT_ATOMS: atom_id res chain seq x y z
N MET A 1 -13.95 39.15 3.38
CA MET A 1 -14.75 37.92 3.26
C MET A 1 -14.61 37.14 4.56
N MET A 2 -15.60 37.13 5.43
CA MET A 2 -15.54 36.39 6.70
C MET A 2 -15.49 34.90 6.38
N LYS A 3 -14.36 34.25 6.70
CA LYS A 3 -14.29 32.80 6.68
C LYS A 3 -15.12 32.29 7.86
N PHE A 4 -16.29 31.75 7.57
CA PHE A 4 -17.06 31.04 8.58
C PHE A 4 -16.20 29.84 9.03
N ASN A 5 -15.84 29.79 10.29
CA ASN A 5 -15.23 28.63 10.94
C ASN A 5 -16.28 27.53 11.07
N GLN A 6 -16.61 26.89 9.95
CA GLN A 6 -17.49 25.74 9.98
C GLN A 6 -16.69 24.50 10.40
N PRO A 7 -17.15 23.74 11.39
CA PRO A 7 -16.48 22.51 11.83
C PRO A 7 -16.61 21.38 10.79
N TYR A 8 -17.54 21.52 9.83
CA TYR A 8 -17.81 20.49 8.84
C TYR A 8 -17.05 20.75 7.54
N TYR A 9 -16.52 19.66 6.95
CA TYR A 9 -15.93 19.70 5.61
C TYR A 9 -17.02 19.69 4.55
N ILE A 10 -17.41 20.86 4.10
CA ILE A 10 -18.38 21.01 3.01
C ILE A 10 -17.60 21.00 1.70
N LEU A 11 -17.73 19.90 0.96
CA LEU A 11 -17.13 19.73 -0.35
C LEU A 11 -17.85 20.63 -1.38
N ASN A 12 -17.06 21.23 -2.28
CA ASN A 12 -17.61 21.85 -3.47
C ASN A 12 -18.27 20.78 -4.36
N ILE A 13 -19.30 21.15 -5.11
CA ILE A 13 -19.98 20.25 -6.05
C ILE A 13 -18.94 19.75 -7.07
N SER A 14 -18.74 18.44 -7.12
CA SER A 14 -17.80 17.81 -8.03
C SER A 14 -18.41 16.58 -8.72
N PRO A 15 -18.08 16.30 -9.98
CA PRO A 15 -18.61 15.14 -10.70
C PRO A 15 -17.92 13.82 -10.36
N TRP A 16 -16.79 13.87 -9.64
CA TRP A 16 -15.89 12.71 -9.44
C TRP A 16 -16.55 11.52 -8.74
N PRO A 17 -17.31 11.68 -7.64
CA PRO A 17 -17.94 10.55 -6.95
C PRO A 17 -18.89 9.75 -7.84
N ILE A 18 -19.75 10.44 -8.59
CA ILE A 18 -20.72 9.79 -9.47
C ILE A 18 -20.03 9.10 -10.66
N LEU A 19 -19.04 9.74 -11.26
CA LEU A 19 -18.25 9.15 -12.35
C LEU A 19 -17.49 7.90 -11.89
N MET A 20 -16.91 7.93 -10.69
CA MET A 20 -16.24 6.77 -10.12
C MET A 20 -17.22 5.63 -9.85
N ALA A 21 -18.40 5.90 -9.31
CA ALA A 21 -19.42 4.89 -9.04
C ALA A 21 -19.88 4.18 -10.32
N PHE A 22 -20.20 4.93 -11.38
CA PHE A 22 -20.57 4.32 -12.66
C PHE A 22 -19.43 3.54 -13.32
N ASN A 23 -18.21 4.08 -13.25
CA ASN A 23 -17.07 3.40 -13.85
C ASN A 23 -16.66 2.13 -13.10
N SER A 24 -16.76 2.12 -11.76
CA SER A 24 -16.53 0.91 -10.96
C SER A 24 -17.57 -0.18 -11.27
N PHE A 25 -18.84 0.19 -11.46
CA PHE A 25 -19.88 -0.72 -11.89
C PHE A 25 -19.57 -1.31 -13.29
N ASN A 26 -19.21 -0.46 -14.27
CA ASN A 26 -18.82 -0.90 -15.59
C ASN A 26 -17.58 -1.82 -15.57
N PHE A 27 -16.63 -1.54 -14.68
CA PHE A 27 -15.45 -2.40 -14.50
C PHE A 27 -15.84 -3.80 -13.99
N MET A 28 -16.75 -3.90 -13.03
CA MET A 28 -17.23 -5.19 -12.54
C MET A 28 -17.97 -5.99 -13.64
N ILE A 29 -18.84 -5.33 -14.42
CA ILE A 29 -19.51 -5.97 -15.57
C ILE A 29 -18.48 -6.46 -16.59
N SER A 30 -17.48 -5.62 -16.91
CA SER A 30 -16.46 -6.00 -17.89
C SER A 30 -15.61 -7.19 -17.44
N ASN A 31 -15.36 -7.37 -16.14
CA ASN A 31 -14.67 -8.54 -15.60
C ASN A 31 -15.51 -9.82 -15.75
N ILE A 32 -16.83 -9.75 -15.56
CA ILE A 32 -17.75 -10.89 -15.85
C ILE A 32 -17.72 -11.23 -17.34
N MET A 33 -17.70 -10.22 -18.21
CA MET A 33 -17.59 -10.41 -19.66
C MET A 33 -16.26 -11.08 -20.07
N ILE A 34 -15.15 -10.79 -19.38
CA ILE A 34 -13.87 -11.46 -19.61
C ILE A 34 -13.98 -12.95 -19.31
N MET A 35 -14.58 -13.31 -18.19
CA MET A 35 -14.72 -14.72 -17.79
C MET A 35 -15.58 -15.51 -18.78
N ASN A 36 -16.63 -14.89 -19.35
CA ASN A 36 -17.55 -15.56 -20.25
C ASN A 36 -17.11 -15.48 -21.73
N PHE A 37 -16.59 -14.33 -22.19
CA PHE A 37 -16.37 -14.05 -23.61
C PHE A 37 -14.92 -13.73 -23.98
N LYS A 38 -14.00 -13.70 -23.00
CA LYS A 38 -12.55 -13.40 -23.16
C LYS A 38 -12.25 -12.00 -23.77
N PHE A 39 -13.16 -11.03 -23.65
CA PHE A 39 -12.95 -9.66 -24.12
C PHE A 39 -12.19 -8.81 -23.10
N ASN A 40 -10.87 -8.72 -23.20
CA ASN A 40 -10.02 -8.00 -22.26
C ASN A 40 -9.98 -6.48 -22.48
N MET A 41 -10.24 -5.99 -23.68
CA MET A 41 -10.08 -4.56 -24.03
C MET A 41 -10.98 -3.64 -23.21
N ILE A 42 -12.24 -4.01 -23.00
CA ILE A 42 -13.24 -3.19 -22.28
C ILE A 42 -12.83 -3.03 -20.80
N SER A 43 -12.38 -4.09 -20.16
CA SER A 43 -11.91 -4.05 -18.77
C SER A 43 -10.69 -3.16 -18.60
N MET A 44 -9.72 -3.26 -19.52
CA MET A 44 -8.54 -2.39 -19.50
C MET A 44 -8.89 -0.92 -19.70
N MET A 45 -9.84 -0.60 -20.60
CA MET A 45 -10.32 0.77 -20.77
C MET A 45 -11.01 1.31 -19.51
N ASN A 46 -11.86 0.52 -18.87
CA ASN A 46 -12.52 0.90 -17.62
C ASN A 46 -11.52 1.12 -16.48
N LEU A 47 -10.48 0.28 -16.39
CA LEU A 47 -9.42 0.43 -15.40
C LEU A 47 -8.64 1.74 -15.63
N MET A 48 -8.27 2.04 -16.89
CA MET A 48 -7.62 3.32 -17.23
C MET A 48 -8.49 4.53 -16.89
N LEU A 49 -9.79 4.47 -17.15
CA LEU A 49 -10.74 5.52 -16.77
C LEU A 49 -10.82 5.71 -15.25
N MET A 50 -10.84 4.62 -14.47
CA MET A 50 -10.80 4.70 -13.00
C MET A 50 -9.54 5.42 -12.51
N ILE A 51 -8.38 5.09 -13.07
CA ILE A 51 -7.12 5.75 -12.72
C ILE A 51 -7.18 7.25 -13.04
N ILE A 52 -7.68 7.63 -14.23
CA ILE A 52 -7.80 9.05 -14.62
C ILE A 52 -8.75 9.80 -13.69
N ILE A 53 -9.92 9.23 -13.38
CA ILE A 53 -10.92 9.85 -12.48
C ILE A 53 -10.30 10.04 -11.08
N SER A 54 -9.60 9.03 -10.55
CA SER A 54 -8.96 9.11 -9.24
C SER A 54 -7.87 10.19 -9.19
N ILE A 55 -7.04 10.31 -10.23
CA ILE A 55 -6.00 11.35 -10.33
C ILE A 55 -6.63 12.74 -10.33
N LEU A 56 -7.71 12.94 -11.10
CA LEU A 56 -8.40 14.22 -11.17
C LEU A 56 -9.07 14.58 -9.84
N TRP A 57 -9.67 13.60 -9.18
CA TRP A 57 -10.28 13.80 -7.86
C TRP A 57 -9.24 14.17 -6.80
N TRP A 58 -8.15 13.41 -6.70
CA TRP A 58 -7.08 13.71 -5.74
C TRP A 58 -6.38 15.04 -6.04
N ARG A 59 -6.23 15.41 -7.30
CA ARG A 59 -5.73 16.74 -7.68
C ARG A 59 -6.60 17.84 -7.10
N ASP A 60 -7.93 17.72 -7.18
CA ASP A 60 -8.84 18.73 -6.66
C ASP A 60 -8.79 18.79 -5.12
N ILE A 61 -8.69 17.66 -4.42
CA ILE A 61 -8.46 17.62 -2.96
C ILE A 61 -7.14 18.34 -2.58
N ILE A 62 -6.08 18.13 -3.35
CA ILE A 62 -4.80 18.82 -3.14
C ILE A 62 -4.97 20.33 -3.31
N ARG A 63 -5.73 20.78 -4.31
CA ARG A 63 -6.01 22.21 -4.52
C ARG A 63 -6.82 22.82 -3.38
N GLU A 64 -7.80 22.12 -2.88
CA GLU A 64 -8.59 22.53 -1.71
C GLU A 64 -7.72 22.72 -0.47
N SER A 65 -6.78 21.80 -0.25
CA SER A 65 -5.88 21.86 0.91
C SER A 65 -4.82 22.96 0.81
N THR A 66 -4.24 23.17 -0.39
CA THR A 66 -3.06 24.04 -0.58
C THR A 66 -3.43 25.47 -0.95
N PHE A 67 -4.38 25.66 -1.90
CA PHE A 67 -4.70 26.97 -2.45
C PHE A 67 -5.98 27.59 -1.87
N GLN A 68 -6.97 26.78 -1.49
CA GLN A 68 -8.23 27.28 -0.97
C GLN A 68 -8.27 27.37 0.55
N GLY A 69 -7.33 26.69 1.25
CA GLY A 69 -7.24 26.71 2.71
C GLY A 69 -8.47 26.10 3.41
N ASN A 70 -9.16 25.15 2.77
CA ASN A 70 -10.36 24.52 3.32
C ASN A 70 -10.02 23.50 4.42
N HIS A 71 -8.78 23.06 4.54
CA HIS A 71 -8.33 22.15 5.60
C HIS A 71 -7.97 22.92 6.87
N ASN A 72 -8.95 23.29 7.68
CA ASN A 72 -8.75 23.85 9.00
C ASN A 72 -8.23 22.78 9.99
N PHE A 73 -7.82 23.20 11.17
CA PHE A 73 -7.25 22.30 12.20
C PHE A 73 -8.19 21.14 12.57
N TYR A 74 -9.50 21.39 12.60
CA TYR A 74 -10.50 20.37 12.93
C TYR A 74 -10.59 19.28 11.85
N ILE A 75 -10.61 19.70 10.59
CA ILE A 75 -10.61 18.78 9.43
C ILE A 75 -9.31 17.98 9.38
N MET A 76 -8.17 18.60 9.69
CA MET A 76 -6.89 17.90 9.77
C MET A 76 -6.93 16.72 10.75
N ASN A 77 -7.52 16.90 11.92
CA ASN A 77 -7.67 15.82 12.91
C ASN A 77 -8.63 14.71 12.43
N LEU A 78 -9.71 15.07 11.74
CA LEU A 78 -10.61 14.09 11.14
C LEU A 78 -9.94 13.26 10.04
N ILE A 79 -9.10 13.88 9.22
CA ILE A 79 -8.32 13.18 8.18
C ILE A 79 -7.31 12.22 8.83
N LYS A 80 -6.65 12.62 9.92
CA LYS A 80 -5.76 11.73 10.69
C LYS A 80 -6.54 10.53 11.25
N LEU A 81 -7.70 10.77 11.84
CA LEU A 81 -8.56 9.69 12.35
C LEU A 81 -9.00 8.74 11.22
N SER A 82 -9.40 9.28 10.07
CA SER A 82 -9.81 8.45 8.92
C SER A 82 -8.68 7.55 8.44
N MET A 83 -7.44 8.05 8.44
CA MET A 83 -6.28 7.24 8.06
C MET A 83 -5.99 6.13 9.06
N ILE A 84 -6.15 6.38 10.36
CA ILE A 84 -6.00 5.34 11.40
C ILE A 84 -7.05 4.24 11.19
N LEU A 85 -8.31 4.61 10.97
CA LEU A 85 -9.39 3.64 10.71
C LEU A 85 -9.13 2.84 9.42
N PHE A 86 -8.60 3.47 8.39
CA PHE A 86 -8.18 2.81 7.16
C PHE A 86 -7.07 1.78 7.44
N ILE A 87 -6.00 2.16 8.14
CA ILE A 87 -4.90 1.25 8.51
C ILE A 87 -5.42 0.08 9.34
N ILE A 88 -6.34 0.31 10.29
CA ILE A 88 -6.95 -0.75 11.08
C ILE A 88 -7.74 -1.72 10.19
N SER A 89 -8.50 -1.24 9.22
CA SER A 89 -9.23 -2.12 8.29
C SER A 89 -8.29 -3.00 7.45
N GLU A 90 -7.19 -2.43 6.97
CA GLU A 90 -6.17 -3.19 6.24
C GLU A 90 -5.42 -4.20 7.13
N LEU A 91 -5.22 -3.85 8.40
CA LEU A 91 -4.67 -4.78 9.39
C LEU A 91 -5.55 -6.02 9.55
N PHE A 92 -6.89 -5.87 9.62
CA PHE A 92 -7.81 -7.02 9.70
C PHE A 92 -7.76 -7.90 8.45
N LEU A 93 -7.53 -7.32 7.27
CA LEU A 93 -7.29 -8.08 6.05
C LEU A 93 -6.07 -8.99 6.21
N PHE A 94 -4.93 -8.46 6.67
CA PHE A 94 -3.72 -9.26 6.86
C PHE A 94 -3.86 -10.28 8.00
N ILE A 95 -4.55 -9.96 9.09
CA ILE A 95 -4.85 -10.91 10.16
C ILE A 95 -5.60 -12.13 9.60
N SER A 96 -6.51 -11.96 8.65
CA SER A 96 -7.22 -13.07 8.03
C SER A 96 -6.29 -13.99 7.23
N PHE A 97 -5.28 -13.43 6.53
CA PHE A 97 -4.28 -14.22 5.82
C PHE A 97 -3.35 -14.99 6.78
N PHE A 98 -2.90 -14.34 7.85
CA PHE A 98 -2.09 -14.99 8.88
C PHE A 98 -2.88 -16.11 9.57
N TRP A 99 -4.14 -15.87 9.88
CA TRP A 99 -4.98 -16.91 10.46
C TRP A 99 -5.17 -18.09 9.52
N ASN A 100 -5.46 -17.85 8.26
CA ASN A 100 -5.54 -18.93 7.26
C ASN A 100 -4.26 -19.77 7.23
N PHE A 101 -3.09 -19.13 7.23
CA PHE A 101 -1.81 -19.82 7.26
C PHE A 101 -1.64 -20.65 8.55
N LEU A 102 -1.83 -20.04 9.71
CA LEU A 102 -1.67 -20.69 11.01
C LEU A 102 -2.67 -21.83 11.21
N HIS A 103 -3.90 -21.67 10.78
CA HIS A 103 -4.92 -22.72 10.86
C HIS A 103 -4.49 -23.97 10.10
N ASN A 104 -3.97 -23.81 8.89
CA ASN A 104 -3.53 -24.95 8.07
C ASN A 104 -2.18 -25.52 8.52
N SER A 105 -1.30 -24.73 9.09
CA SER A 105 0.02 -25.19 9.56
C SER A 105 -0.06 -25.93 10.88
N LEU A 106 -0.93 -25.50 11.80
CA LEU A 106 -1.09 -26.12 13.13
C LEU A 106 -1.98 -27.36 13.12
N ALA A 107 -2.92 -27.43 12.17
CA ALA A 107 -3.82 -28.57 12.01
C ALA A 107 -3.86 -29.02 10.54
N PRO A 108 -2.79 -29.67 10.02
CA PRO A 108 -2.76 -30.11 8.64
C PRO A 108 -3.87 -31.10 8.33
N SER A 109 -4.52 -30.96 7.16
CA SER A 109 -5.59 -31.86 6.72
C SER A 109 -5.05 -33.26 6.39
N ILE A 110 -5.93 -34.26 6.44
CA ILE A 110 -5.62 -35.66 6.06
C ILE A 110 -5.17 -35.72 4.60
N ASP A 111 -5.71 -34.89 3.73
CA ASP A 111 -5.37 -34.82 2.30
C ASP A 111 -3.90 -34.46 2.05
N ILE A 112 -3.26 -33.71 2.98
CA ILE A 112 -1.84 -33.35 2.91
C ILE A 112 -0.96 -34.41 3.61
N GLY A 113 -1.56 -35.45 4.17
CA GLY A 113 -0.89 -36.51 4.92
C GLY A 113 -0.50 -36.12 6.35
N LEU A 114 -1.22 -35.20 6.98
CA LEU A 114 -1.04 -34.71 8.36
C LEU A 114 0.36 -34.13 8.66
N ASN A 115 1.10 -33.80 7.62
CA ASN A 115 2.45 -33.22 7.74
C ASN A 115 2.46 -31.76 7.26
N TRP A 116 3.09 -30.90 8.03
CA TRP A 116 3.42 -29.55 7.60
C TRP A 116 4.93 -29.34 7.72
N PRO A 117 5.56 -28.76 6.73
CA PRO A 117 5.04 -28.30 5.42
C PRO A 117 4.68 -29.44 4.45
N PRO A 118 3.85 -29.21 3.40
CA PRO A 118 3.49 -30.21 2.41
C PRO A 118 4.73 -30.80 1.74
N LYS A 119 4.73 -32.13 1.52
CA LYS A 119 5.84 -32.82 0.86
C LYS A 119 6.05 -32.28 -0.57
N ASN A 120 7.32 -32.24 -1.00
CA ASN A 120 7.77 -31.75 -2.32
C ASN A 120 7.71 -30.22 -2.55
N ILE A 121 7.49 -29.41 -1.52
CA ILE A 121 7.67 -27.96 -1.62
C ILE A 121 9.05 -27.59 -1.14
N ASN A 122 9.86 -27.01 -2.03
CA ASN A 122 11.15 -26.44 -1.66
C ASN A 122 10.96 -25.00 -1.24
N PHE A 123 11.18 -24.73 0.06
CA PHE A 123 11.03 -23.39 0.63
C PHE A 123 12.20 -22.49 0.23
N PHE A 124 11.96 -21.19 0.31
CA PHE A 124 13.01 -20.20 0.20
C PHE A 124 13.91 -20.24 1.44
N ASN A 125 15.23 -20.11 1.22
CA ASN A 125 16.13 -19.90 2.34
C ASN A 125 15.87 -18.51 2.94
N PRO A 126 15.43 -18.39 4.21
CA PRO A 126 15.10 -17.10 4.83
C PRO A 126 16.31 -16.15 4.90
N LEU A 127 17.52 -16.67 4.97
CA LEU A 127 18.75 -15.88 5.12
C LEU A 127 19.27 -15.26 3.79
N MET A 128 18.64 -15.55 2.66
CA MET A 128 19.02 -14.99 1.36
C MET A 128 18.18 -13.74 1.01
N ILE A 129 17.43 -13.79 -0.09
CA ILE A 129 16.63 -12.67 -0.59
C ILE A 129 15.63 -12.14 0.46
N PRO A 130 14.90 -12.99 1.22
CA PRO A 130 13.94 -12.48 2.20
C PRO A 130 14.59 -11.65 3.32
N LEU A 131 15.76 -12.03 3.82
CA LEU A 131 16.50 -11.24 4.80
C LEU A 131 16.95 -9.90 4.20
N LEU A 132 17.47 -9.91 2.97
CA LEU A 132 17.85 -8.67 2.28
C LEU A 132 16.65 -7.73 2.15
N ASN A 133 15.49 -8.27 1.79
CA ASN A 133 14.23 -7.52 1.72
C ASN A 133 13.84 -6.88 3.07
N THR A 134 14.02 -7.59 4.18
CA THR A 134 13.77 -7.02 5.52
C THR A 134 14.71 -5.86 5.83
N ILE A 135 15.99 -5.99 5.52
CA ILE A 135 16.99 -4.92 5.73
C ILE A 135 16.62 -3.68 4.88
N ILE A 136 16.21 -3.88 3.62
CA ILE A 136 15.83 -2.78 2.72
C ILE A 136 14.61 -2.03 3.27
N LEU A 137 13.56 -2.72 3.72
CA LEU A 137 12.39 -2.06 4.28
C LEU A 137 12.72 -1.34 5.59
N LEU A 138 13.45 -1.97 6.52
CA LEU A 138 13.86 -1.33 7.77
C LEU A 138 14.73 -0.09 7.52
N THR A 139 15.65 -0.12 6.56
CA THR A 139 16.44 1.06 6.18
C THR A 139 15.57 2.13 5.51
N SER A 140 14.55 1.75 4.74
CA SER A 140 13.60 2.68 4.13
C SER A 140 12.75 3.37 5.20
N SER A 141 12.34 2.65 6.26
CA SER A 141 11.59 3.23 7.37
C SER A 141 12.44 4.21 8.19
N PHE A 142 13.73 3.95 8.32
CA PHE A 142 14.66 4.90 8.92
C PHE A 142 14.86 6.16 8.06
N THR A 143 15.01 6.02 6.75
CA THR A 143 15.18 7.16 5.86
C THR A 143 13.93 8.05 5.80
N ILE A 144 12.73 7.49 5.86
CA ILE A 144 11.49 8.29 5.87
C ILE A 144 11.33 9.07 7.19
N THR A 145 11.70 8.49 8.33
CA THR A 145 11.69 9.21 9.63
C THR A 145 12.67 10.37 9.64
N LEU A 146 13.87 10.20 9.06
CA LEU A 146 14.82 11.30 8.86
C LEU A 146 14.25 12.39 7.95
N SER A 147 13.59 12.01 6.86
CA SER A 147 12.92 12.95 5.98
C SER A 147 11.89 13.79 6.74
N HIS A 148 11.07 13.18 7.60
CA HIS A 148 10.11 13.88 8.44
C HIS A 148 10.78 14.84 9.45
N PHE A 149 11.82 14.38 10.11
CA PHE A 149 12.60 15.23 11.02
C PHE A 149 13.13 16.50 10.33
N TYR A 150 13.65 16.35 9.09
CA TYR A 150 14.11 17.50 8.31
C TYR A 150 12.98 18.41 7.82
N THR A 151 11.76 17.90 7.59
CA THR A 151 10.61 18.76 7.26
C THR A 151 10.22 19.63 8.45
N LEU A 152 10.19 19.07 9.66
CA LEU A 152 9.91 19.80 10.90
C LEU A 152 10.93 20.91 11.15
N ASN A 153 12.21 20.68 10.80
CA ASN A 153 13.29 21.65 10.91
C ASN A 153 13.41 22.61 9.70
N ASN A 154 12.44 22.62 8.79
CA ASN A 154 12.44 23.46 7.58
C ASN A 154 13.61 23.21 6.60
N LEU A 155 14.33 22.10 6.72
CA LEU A 155 15.45 21.74 5.85
C LEU A 155 14.99 20.96 4.61
N LYS A 156 14.22 21.62 3.73
CA LYS A 156 13.51 21.01 2.60
C LYS A 156 14.41 20.21 1.65
N LYS A 157 15.62 20.69 1.34
CA LYS A 157 16.56 19.96 0.46
C LYS A 157 16.99 18.62 1.04
N LYS A 158 17.28 18.57 2.34
CA LYS A 158 17.64 17.32 3.02
C LYS A 158 16.44 16.39 3.12
N SER A 159 15.28 16.92 3.45
CA SER A 159 14.05 16.14 3.50
C SER A 159 13.72 15.48 2.15
N SER A 160 13.78 16.21 1.04
CA SER A 160 13.53 15.66 -0.31
C SER A 160 14.59 14.61 -0.70
N MET A 161 15.85 14.78 -0.29
CA MET A 161 16.91 13.80 -0.54
C MET A 161 16.62 12.47 0.17
N PHE A 162 16.27 12.51 1.46
CA PHE A 162 15.95 11.27 2.20
C PHE A 162 14.65 10.62 1.73
N LEU A 163 13.64 11.41 1.32
CA LEU A 163 12.42 10.87 0.73
C LEU A 163 12.71 10.19 -0.63
N ASN A 164 13.62 10.73 -1.43
CA ASN A 164 14.06 10.06 -2.67
C ASN A 164 14.76 8.74 -2.38
N MET A 165 15.61 8.67 -1.35
CA MET A 165 16.22 7.41 -0.92
C MET A 165 15.19 6.35 -0.54
N THR A 166 14.13 6.73 0.20
CA THR A 166 13.05 5.77 0.53
C THR A 166 12.36 5.23 -0.71
N ILE A 167 12.10 6.08 -1.71
CA ILE A 167 11.47 5.67 -2.98
C ILE A 167 12.37 4.70 -3.75
N ILE A 168 13.68 4.96 -3.80
CA ILE A 168 14.63 4.04 -4.47
C ILE A 168 14.67 2.69 -3.78
N LEU A 169 14.74 2.66 -2.44
CA LEU A 169 14.74 1.43 -1.66
C LEU A 169 13.44 0.64 -1.86
N SER A 170 12.29 1.31 -1.94
CA SER A 170 11.01 0.64 -2.17
C SER A 170 10.92 0.00 -3.57
N ILE A 171 11.44 0.66 -4.61
CA ILE A 171 11.51 0.09 -5.97
C ILE A 171 12.46 -1.11 -5.98
N TYR A 172 13.57 -1.02 -5.26
CA TYR A 172 14.52 -2.12 -5.16
C TYR A 172 13.92 -3.34 -4.45
N PHE A 173 13.15 -3.13 -3.37
CA PHE A 173 12.37 -4.19 -2.73
C PHE A 173 11.43 -4.89 -3.71
N LEU A 174 10.63 -4.13 -4.48
CA LEU A 174 9.71 -4.69 -5.48
C LEU A 174 10.45 -5.52 -6.54
N TYR A 175 11.60 -5.05 -6.99
CA TYR A 175 12.43 -5.79 -7.92
C TYR A 175 12.89 -7.13 -7.35
N LEU A 176 13.41 -7.16 -6.12
CA LEU A 176 13.83 -8.40 -5.45
C LEU A 176 12.64 -9.36 -5.24
N GLN A 177 11.47 -8.84 -4.89
CA GLN A 177 10.26 -9.66 -4.74
C GLN A 177 9.84 -10.32 -6.07
N THR A 178 10.00 -9.62 -7.20
CA THR A 178 9.73 -10.21 -8.52
C THR A 178 10.76 -11.28 -8.90
N LEU A 179 12.02 -11.11 -8.49
CA LEU A 179 13.04 -12.14 -8.68
C LEU A 179 12.75 -13.39 -7.85
N GLU A 180 12.33 -13.22 -6.60
CA GLU A 180 11.94 -14.31 -5.71
C GLU A 180 10.78 -15.12 -6.33
N TYR A 181 9.73 -14.46 -6.84
CA TYR A 181 8.63 -15.15 -7.51
C TYR A 181 9.05 -15.92 -8.77
N LYS A 182 10.04 -15.42 -9.51
CA LYS A 182 10.59 -16.14 -10.68
C LYS A 182 11.41 -17.36 -10.31
N GLN A 183 12.06 -17.34 -9.14
CA GLN A 183 12.90 -18.43 -8.63
C GLN A 183 12.11 -19.45 -7.80
N ALA A 184 10.84 -19.19 -7.53
CA ALA A 184 9.99 -20.09 -6.78
C ALA A 184 9.84 -21.45 -7.48
N ASN A 185 10.05 -22.53 -6.72
CA ASN A 185 9.89 -23.90 -7.20
C ASN A 185 8.45 -24.41 -7.00
N PHE A 186 7.50 -23.55 -6.61
CA PHE A 186 6.10 -23.86 -6.39
C PHE A 186 5.22 -22.75 -6.98
N THR A 187 4.01 -23.11 -7.37
CA THR A 187 3.03 -22.20 -7.95
C THR A 187 1.88 -21.96 -6.97
N PHE A 188 0.99 -21.02 -7.32
CA PHE A 188 -0.20 -20.70 -6.54
C PHE A 188 -1.13 -21.92 -6.35
N SER A 189 -1.18 -22.82 -7.31
CA SER A 189 -2.09 -23.98 -7.33
C SER A 189 -1.51 -25.25 -6.69
N ASP A 190 -0.22 -25.29 -6.37
CA ASP A 190 0.44 -26.54 -5.95
C ASP A 190 0.03 -26.99 -4.54
N SER A 191 -0.35 -26.06 -3.66
CA SER A 191 -0.76 -26.40 -2.29
C SER A 191 -1.41 -25.22 -1.57
N ILE A 192 -1.96 -25.50 -0.38
CA ILE A 192 -2.44 -24.47 0.55
C ILE A 192 -1.30 -23.52 0.97
N PHE A 193 -0.06 -24.03 1.09
CA PHE A 193 1.10 -23.17 1.33
C PHE A 193 1.32 -22.19 0.19
N GLY A 194 1.35 -22.67 -1.06
CA GLY A 194 1.54 -21.82 -2.24
C GLY A 194 0.46 -20.74 -2.36
N SER A 195 -0.80 -21.12 -2.23
CA SER A 195 -1.92 -20.17 -2.32
C SER A 195 -1.87 -19.10 -1.20
N SER A 196 -1.64 -19.51 0.05
CA SER A 196 -1.55 -18.56 1.18
C SER A 196 -0.32 -17.65 1.08
N PHE A 197 0.83 -18.18 0.64
CA PHE A 197 2.05 -17.43 0.41
C PHE A 197 1.86 -16.35 -0.66
N TYR A 198 1.42 -16.72 -1.87
CA TYR A 198 1.24 -15.76 -2.96
C TYR A 198 0.13 -14.75 -2.69
N MET A 199 -0.94 -15.13 -1.98
CA MET A 199 -1.98 -14.19 -1.56
C MET A 199 -1.41 -13.17 -0.58
N ALA A 200 -0.80 -13.59 0.52
CA ALA A 200 -0.32 -12.69 1.56
C ALA A 200 0.82 -11.79 1.06
N THR A 201 1.84 -12.36 0.39
CA THR A 201 2.96 -11.57 -0.16
C THR A 201 2.55 -10.73 -1.36
N GLY A 202 1.61 -11.18 -2.18
CA GLY A 202 1.08 -10.42 -3.31
C GLY A 202 0.27 -9.20 -2.87
N PHE A 203 -0.63 -9.34 -1.89
CA PHE A 203 -1.34 -8.19 -1.31
C PHE A 203 -0.36 -7.23 -0.64
N HIS A 204 0.65 -7.73 0.09
CA HIS A 204 1.70 -6.88 0.62
C HIS A 204 2.44 -6.11 -0.48
N GLY A 205 2.82 -6.77 -1.57
CA GLY A 205 3.45 -6.14 -2.72
C GLY A 205 2.58 -5.04 -3.36
N MET A 206 1.27 -5.25 -3.46
CA MET A 206 0.33 -4.21 -3.92
C MET A 206 0.32 -3.01 -2.96
N HIS A 207 0.33 -3.23 -1.64
CA HIS A 207 0.40 -2.16 -0.65
C HIS A 207 1.72 -1.38 -0.76
N VAL A 208 2.85 -2.06 -0.99
CA VAL A 208 4.14 -1.41 -1.25
C VAL A 208 4.06 -0.52 -2.49
N ILE A 209 3.44 -0.98 -3.60
CA ILE A 209 3.26 -0.16 -4.81
C ILE A 209 2.40 1.08 -4.52
N ILE A 210 1.27 0.93 -3.84
CA ILE A 210 0.40 2.05 -3.46
C ILE A 210 1.15 3.02 -2.54
N GLY A 211 1.88 2.51 -1.55
CA GLY A 211 2.71 3.31 -0.66
C GLY A 211 3.79 4.08 -1.39
N THR A 212 4.49 3.46 -2.35
CA THR A 212 5.50 4.15 -3.16
C THR A 212 4.91 5.25 -4.02
N ILE A 213 3.74 5.04 -4.63
CA ILE A 213 3.02 6.08 -5.38
C ILE A 213 2.65 7.23 -4.45
N PHE A 214 2.18 6.94 -3.25
CA PHE A 214 1.85 7.97 -2.26
C PHE A 214 3.08 8.80 -1.87
N LEU A 215 4.25 8.16 -1.66
CA LEU A 215 5.53 8.84 -1.39
C LEU A 215 5.99 9.69 -2.59
N ILE A 216 5.86 9.20 -3.82
CA ILE A 216 6.21 9.94 -5.04
C ILE A 216 5.35 11.21 -5.16
N ILE A 217 4.03 11.11 -4.94
CA ILE A 217 3.13 12.27 -4.96
C ILE A 217 3.55 13.31 -3.89
N ASN A 218 3.88 12.84 -2.67
CA ASN A 218 4.34 13.73 -1.61
C ASN A 218 5.72 14.35 -1.93
N MET A 219 6.60 13.63 -2.61
CA MET A 219 7.86 14.18 -3.09
C MET A 219 7.64 15.31 -4.11
N MET A 220 6.75 15.13 -5.08
CA MET A 220 6.38 16.18 -6.05
C MET A 220 5.80 17.42 -5.34
N ARG A 221 4.95 17.21 -4.33
CA ARG A 221 4.39 18.30 -3.52
C ARG A 221 5.46 19.03 -2.69
N MET A 222 6.45 18.30 -2.18
CA MET A 222 7.57 18.88 -1.44
C MET A 222 8.45 19.75 -2.34
N ILE A 223 8.75 19.29 -3.55
CA ILE A 223 9.51 20.08 -4.55
C ILE A 223 8.75 21.35 -4.91
N ASN A 224 7.43 21.26 -5.11
CA ASN A 224 6.56 22.41 -5.40
C ASN A 224 6.27 23.32 -4.18
N MET A 225 6.97 23.10 -3.06
CA MET A 225 6.84 23.91 -1.85
C MET A 225 5.43 23.95 -1.23
N HIS A 226 4.62 22.90 -1.42
CA HIS A 226 3.27 22.82 -0.87
C HIS A 226 3.25 22.56 0.65
N PHE A 227 4.37 22.12 1.24
CA PHE A 227 4.47 21.79 2.66
C PHE A 227 5.14 22.88 3.47
N SER A 228 4.56 23.18 4.62
CA SER A 228 5.17 23.97 5.69
C SER A 228 5.43 23.08 6.90
N PHE A 229 6.23 23.55 7.85
CA PHE A 229 6.48 22.83 9.10
C PHE A 229 5.22 22.59 9.93
N MET A 230 4.18 23.44 9.78
CA MET A 230 2.89 23.30 10.48
C MET A 230 1.83 22.55 9.68
N HIS A 231 1.94 22.48 8.35
CA HIS A 231 0.92 21.93 7.48
C HIS A 231 1.54 20.98 6.43
N HIS A 232 1.71 19.72 6.81
CA HIS A 232 2.26 18.65 5.96
C HIS A 232 1.55 17.31 6.17
N ILE A 233 0.23 17.34 6.44
CA ILE A 233 -0.56 16.17 6.83
C ILE A 233 -0.42 15.01 5.85
N SER A 234 -0.55 15.26 4.53
CA SER A 234 -0.47 14.14 3.58
C SER A 234 0.88 13.41 3.65
N PHE A 235 1.94 14.11 4.03
CA PHE A 235 3.23 13.49 4.25
C PHE A 235 3.24 12.66 5.55
N GLU A 236 2.69 13.18 6.65
CA GLU A 236 2.52 12.39 7.90
C GLU A 236 1.73 11.10 7.65
N LEU A 237 0.61 11.18 6.91
CA LEU A 237 -0.22 10.02 6.61
C LEU A 237 0.50 8.99 5.74
N SER A 238 1.33 9.43 4.79
CA SER A 238 2.14 8.51 4.00
C SER A 238 3.22 7.81 4.82
N ILE A 239 3.78 8.48 5.84
CA ILE A 239 4.73 7.87 6.76
C ILE A 239 4.05 6.80 7.61
N TRP A 240 2.87 7.06 8.18
CA TRP A 240 2.11 6.06 8.94
C TRP A 240 1.78 4.82 8.11
N TYR A 241 1.35 5.04 6.87
CA TYR A 241 1.05 3.95 5.95
C TYR A 241 2.30 3.14 5.60
N TRP A 242 3.45 3.81 5.40
CA TRP A 242 4.72 3.14 5.12
C TRP A 242 5.18 2.26 6.29
N HIS A 243 5.13 2.78 7.52
CA HIS A 243 5.45 1.98 8.71
C HIS A 243 4.51 0.80 8.92
N PHE A 244 3.23 0.95 8.60
CA PHE A 244 2.30 -0.16 8.60
C PHE A 244 2.75 -1.27 7.64
N ILE A 245 3.14 -0.93 6.42
CA ILE A 245 3.65 -1.89 5.42
C ILE A 245 4.89 -2.61 5.96
N ASP A 246 5.85 -1.89 6.54
CA ASP A 246 7.07 -2.47 7.10
C ASP A 246 6.77 -3.48 8.22
N ILE A 247 5.84 -3.16 9.10
CA ILE A 247 5.41 -4.06 10.20
C ILE A 247 4.77 -5.33 9.61
N ILE A 248 3.89 -5.21 8.64
CA ILE A 248 3.27 -6.37 7.98
C ILE A 248 4.33 -7.27 7.33
N TRP A 249 5.37 -6.69 6.70
CA TRP A 249 6.47 -7.47 6.14
C TRP A 249 7.21 -8.29 7.20
N LEU A 250 7.47 -7.74 8.37
CA LEU A 250 8.12 -8.47 9.44
C LEU A 250 7.30 -9.69 9.89
N PHE A 251 5.96 -9.54 9.99
CA PHE A 251 5.08 -10.67 10.28
C PHE A 251 5.08 -11.70 9.15
N LEU A 252 5.08 -11.28 7.87
CA LEU A 252 5.20 -12.18 6.72
C LEU A 252 6.52 -12.95 6.75
N TYR A 253 7.62 -12.26 7.02
CA TYR A 253 8.93 -12.88 7.11
C TYR A 253 8.97 -13.97 8.20
N MET A 254 8.45 -13.68 9.39
CA MET A 254 8.42 -14.63 10.50
C MET A 254 7.52 -15.84 10.20
N THR A 255 6.33 -15.63 9.62
CA THR A 255 5.35 -16.71 9.41
C THR A 255 5.65 -17.56 8.19
N PHE A 256 5.94 -16.97 7.04
CA PHE A 256 6.08 -17.72 5.79
C PHE A 256 7.51 -18.18 5.50
N TYR A 257 8.53 -17.45 5.95
CA TYR A 257 9.92 -17.79 5.67
C TYR A 257 10.63 -18.46 6.84
N TRP A 258 10.47 -17.91 8.04
CA TRP A 258 11.20 -18.44 9.20
C TRP A 258 10.52 -19.66 9.84
N TRP A 259 9.21 -19.64 10.01
CA TRP A 259 8.43 -20.71 10.68
C TRP A 259 8.54 -22.06 9.98
N ASN A 260 8.76 -22.10 8.67
CA ASN A 260 8.76 -23.33 7.86
C ASN A 260 10.16 -23.93 7.62
N ASN A 261 11.22 -23.37 8.20
CA ASN A 261 12.60 -23.84 8.09
C ASN A 261 13.08 -24.52 9.38
#